data_c8c5cfd14ba63329e158c36ff57198d2
#
_entry.id   c8c5cfd14ba63329e158c36ff57198d2
#
_cell.length_a   1.000
_cell.length_b   1.000
_cell.length_c   1.000
_cell.angle_alpha   90.00
_cell.angle_beta   90.00
_cell.angle_gamma   90.00
#
_symmetry.space_group_name_H-M   'P 1'
#
loop_
_entity.id
_entity.type
_entity.pdbx_description
1 polymer ?
#
loop_
_entity_poly.entity_id
_entity_poly.type
_entity_poly.pdbx_seq_one_letter_code
_entity_poly.pdbx_strand_id
1 'polypeptide(L)'
;MAKILITESVHPIGPELLTAAGHTVVYADRDMDVIRREIVDADAVLVRIIELPDSLLATAKNLKIVSKHGVGYDNIDLDYCKSHGVAVTITPNANSLSVAEHAFTLMLTLAKNIIPVSDEYREIGFAAKNHAPGIEMTGKTLGLIGMGRIGKHVLHMCKDGMDMHVIVYDPYISEVPEGVEKVDDLSELLRRADIVTLHCLLTDETRKLIDRERLALMKPTALLINCARGPIVDEAALIEALENGRLAGAGLDVTDPEPVAPDSPLFKLPNVIVTPHYAPTTVESATRVSKIAAENINAVLAGQEPVGRIV
;
A
#
# COMPACT_ATOMS: atom_id res chain seq x y z
N MET A 1 26.06 -6.34 21.84
CA MET A 1 25.70 -4.93 21.56
C MET A 1 25.88 -4.73 20.07
N ALA A 2 24.87 -4.29 19.35
CA ALA A 2 24.88 -4.09 17.90
C ALA A 2 24.49 -2.64 17.58
N LYS A 3 24.90 -2.13 16.40
CA LYS A 3 24.49 -0.83 15.89
C LYS A 3 23.33 -1.01 14.91
N ILE A 4 22.23 -0.30 15.17
CA ILE A 4 21.00 -0.38 14.40
C ILE A 4 20.71 0.98 13.79
N LEU A 5 20.66 1.03 12.46
CA LEU A 5 20.29 2.22 11.70
C LEU A 5 18.79 2.19 11.44
N ILE A 6 18.08 3.25 11.87
CA ILE A 6 16.68 3.51 11.53
C ILE A 6 16.66 4.62 10.49
N THR A 7 16.21 4.28 9.28
CA THR A 7 16.29 5.21 8.15
C THR A 7 15.24 6.32 8.21
N GLU A 8 14.10 6.08 8.86
CA GLU A 8 12.98 7.01 8.96
C GLU A 8 12.28 6.89 10.30
N SER A 9 11.58 7.93 10.69
CA SER A 9 10.80 7.93 11.94
C SER A 9 9.80 6.77 11.98
N VAL A 10 9.79 6.04 13.11
CA VAL A 10 8.89 4.93 13.42
C VAL A 10 8.27 5.13 14.81
N HIS A 11 7.24 4.35 15.14
CA HIS A 11 6.64 4.42 16.47
C HIS A 11 7.68 4.08 17.56
N PRO A 12 7.73 4.82 18.69
CA PRO A 12 8.78 4.72 19.72
C PRO A 12 9.00 3.33 20.31
N ILE A 13 7.96 2.51 20.36
CA ILE A 13 8.04 1.15 20.93
C ILE A 13 9.14 0.29 20.30
N GLY A 14 9.41 0.43 19.00
CA GLY A 14 10.46 -0.33 18.32
C GLY A 14 11.86 0.06 18.80
N PRO A 15 12.25 1.34 18.66
CA PRO A 15 13.52 1.84 19.18
C PRO A 15 13.71 1.59 20.68
N GLU A 16 12.65 1.70 21.50
CA GLU A 16 12.68 1.38 22.91
C GLU A 16 13.04 -0.09 23.16
N LEU A 17 12.42 -1.02 22.43
CA LEU A 17 12.74 -2.46 22.52
C LEU A 17 14.18 -2.76 22.11
N LEU A 18 14.69 -2.11 21.05
CA LEU A 18 16.06 -2.27 20.60
C LEU A 18 17.07 -1.74 21.64
N THR A 19 16.79 -0.58 22.22
CA THR A 19 17.62 0.02 23.26
C THR A 19 17.59 -0.82 24.56
N ALA A 20 16.41 -1.32 24.96
CA ALA A 20 16.26 -2.19 26.11
C ALA A 20 17.01 -3.53 25.93
N ALA A 21 17.19 -4.01 24.71
CA ALA A 21 18.01 -5.17 24.38
C ALA A 21 19.53 -4.86 24.39
N GLY A 22 19.93 -3.63 24.70
CA GLY A 22 21.34 -3.21 24.80
C GLY A 22 21.97 -2.83 23.45
N HIS A 23 21.17 -2.53 22.42
CA HIS A 23 21.66 -2.08 21.12
C HIS A 23 21.83 -0.55 21.08
N THR A 24 22.72 -0.08 20.20
CA THR A 24 22.85 1.34 19.89
C THR A 24 21.97 1.67 18.68
N VAL A 25 21.02 2.59 18.88
CA VAL A 25 20.10 3.03 17.82
C VAL A 25 20.54 4.37 17.26
N VAL A 26 20.66 4.46 15.95
CA VAL A 26 21.00 5.68 15.19
C VAL A 26 19.85 6.02 14.26
N TYR A 27 19.41 7.26 14.26
CA TYR A 27 18.34 7.76 13.38
C TYR A 27 18.95 8.58 12.23
N ALA A 28 18.48 8.33 11.04
CA ALA A 28 18.86 9.08 9.85
C ALA A 28 17.83 10.11 9.41
N ASP A 29 16.57 9.91 9.79
CA ASP A 29 15.44 10.81 9.47
C ASP A 29 15.37 11.20 7.98
N ARG A 30 15.57 10.22 7.09
CA ARG A 30 15.63 10.34 5.63
C ARG A 30 16.85 11.09 5.08
N ASP A 31 17.78 11.50 5.90
CA ASP A 31 19.02 12.11 5.44
C ASP A 31 19.93 11.06 4.81
N MET A 32 20.06 11.11 3.47
CA MET A 32 20.84 10.15 2.70
C MET A 32 22.35 10.22 3.02
N ASP A 33 22.88 11.34 3.45
CA ASP A 33 24.29 11.44 3.83
C ASP A 33 24.52 10.78 5.19
N VAL A 34 23.57 10.90 6.10
CA VAL A 34 23.58 10.15 7.36
C VAL A 34 23.45 8.66 7.09
N ILE A 35 22.50 8.25 6.23
CA ILE A 35 22.31 6.83 5.87
C ILE A 35 23.60 6.24 5.29
N ARG A 36 24.21 6.89 4.30
CA ARG A 36 25.47 6.45 3.67
C ARG A 36 26.62 6.32 4.66
N ARG A 37 26.69 7.21 5.64
CA ARG A 37 27.74 7.18 6.67
C ARG A 37 27.49 6.08 7.71
N GLU A 38 26.28 6.00 8.22
CA GLU A 38 25.95 5.15 9.37
C GLU A 38 25.71 3.67 9.00
N ILE A 39 25.38 3.38 7.73
CA ILE A 39 25.16 2.00 7.25
C ILE A 39 26.48 1.20 7.21
N VAL A 40 27.62 1.87 7.07
CA VAL A 40 28.93 1.24 6.84
C VAL A 40 29.31 0.24 7.95
N ASP A 41 28.96 0.54 9.19
CA ASP A 41 29.26 -0.27 10.37
C ASP A 41 27.98 -0.74 11.10
N ALA A 42 26.80 -0.57 10.49
CA ALA A 42 25.55 -1.05 11.04
C ALA A 42 25.46 -2.58 11.00
N ASP A 43 24.98 -3.19 12.10
CA ASP A 43 24.64 -4.62 12.17
C ASP A 43 23.22 -4.90 11.65
N ALA A 44 22.32 -3.90 11.75
CA ALA A 44 20.95 -4.00 11.30
C ALA A 44 20.44 -2.67 10.74
N VAL A 45 19.53 -2.75 9.77
CA VAL A 45 18.79 -1.60 9.23
C VAL A 45 17.29 -1.83 9.42
N LEU A 46 16.60 -0.84 9.99
CA LEU A 46 15.14 -0.75 9.99
C LEU A 46 14.73 0.29 8.97
N VAL A 47 14.04 -0.14 7.91
CA VAL A 47 13.70 0.71 6.75
C VAL A 47 12.19 0.75 6.49
N ARG A 48 11.68 1.93 6.07
CA ARG A 48 10.28 2.09 5.61
C ARG A 48 10.22 2.18 4.09
N ILE A 49 10.46 3.36 3.52
CA ILE A 49 10.30 3.62 2.07
C ILE A 49 11.61 3.96 1.36
N ILE A 50 12.68 4.26 2.11
CA ILE A 50 13.99 4.55 1.52
C ILE A 50 14.47 3.35 0.70
N GLU A 51 14.96 3.63 -0.52
CA GLU A 51 15.58 2.64 -1.39
C GLU A 51 16.90 2.14 -0.81
N LEU A 52 17.07 0.83 -0.78
CA LEU A 52 18.30 0.14 -0.38
C LEU A 52 18.83 -0.68 -1.57
N PRO A 53 19.41 -0.03 -2.60
CA PRO A 53 19.98 -0.72 -3.73
C PRO A 53 21.29 -1.44 -3.35
N ASP A 54 21.75 -2.35 -4.20
CA ASP A 54 23.03 -3.08 -4.06
C ASP A 54 24.21 -2.14 -3.78
N SER A 55 24.27 -1.02 -4.49
CA SER A 55 25.35 -0.03 -4.36
C SER A 55 25.43 0.59 -2.95
N LEU A 56 24.32 0.72 -2.26
CA LEU A 56 24.28 1.18 -0.86
C LEU A 56 24.56 0.03 0.10
N LEU A 57 23.90 -1.11 -0.08
CA LEU A 57 24.07 -2.30 0.75
C LEU A 57 25.51 -2.83 0.73
N ALA A 58 26.20 -2.73 -0.41
CA ALA A 58 27.59 -3.15 -0.55
C ALA A 58 28.58 -2.36 0.33
N THR A 59 28.19 -1.20 0.83
CA THR A 59 29.00 -0.42 1.78
C THR A 59 28.92 -0.93 3.22
N ALA A 60 27.88 -1.70 3.54
CA ALA A 60 27.61 -2.21 4.88
C ALA A 60 28.46 -3.45 5.19
N LYS A 61 29.44 -3.30 6.08
CA LYS A 61 30.45 -4.35 6.37
C LYS A 61 29.94 -5.41 7.36
N ASN A 62 29.00 -5.06 8.22
CA ASN A 62 28.57 -5.88 9.35
C ASN A 62 27.09 -6.28 9.29
N LEU A 63 26.39 -5.91 8.21
CA LEU A 63 24.93 -6.03 8.10
C LEU A 63 24.48 -7.49 8.15
N LYS A 64 23.60 -7.80 9.08
CA LYS A 64 23.01 -9.14 9.29
C LYS A 64 21.54 -9.19 8.92
N ILE A 65 20.83 -8.05 9.03
CA ILE A 65 19.41 -7.97 8.77
C ILE A 65 19.00 -6.59 8.25
N VAL A 66 18.12 -6.60 7.26
CA VAL A 66 17.25 -5.49 6.88
C VAL A 66 15.83 -5.82 7.32
N SER A 67 15.33 -5.11 8.31
CA SER A 67 13.96 -5.27 8.81
C SER A 67 13.05 -4.22 8.19
N LYS A 68 12.15 -4.65 7.32
CA LYS A 68 11.15 -3.79 6.68
C LYS A 68 10.05 -3.42 7.66
N HIS A 69 9.86 -2.11 7.87
CA HIS A 69 8.71 -1.56 8.59
C HIS A 69 7.48 -1.56 7.68
N GLY A 70 6.88 -2.73 7.47
CA GLY A 70 5.77 -2.93 6.54
C GLY A 70 5.81 -4.29 5.86
N VAL A 71 5.07 -4.43 4.76
CA VAL A 71 4.90 -5.71 4.05
C VAL A 71 5.51 -5.70 2.64
N GLY A 72 5.44 -4.56 1.93
CA GLY A 72 6.05 -4.42 0.61
C GLY A 72 7.56 -4.18 0.74
N TYR A 73 8.37 -4.90 0.00
CA TYR A 73 9.84 -4.90 0.08
C TYR A 73 10.54 -4.59 -1.25
N ASP A 74 9.80 -4.05 -2.18
CA ASP A 74 10.26 -3.65 -3.52
C ASP A 74 11.37 -2.58 -3.52
N ASN A 75 11.56 -1.89 -2.40
CA ASN A 75 12.64 -0.94 -2.16
C ASN A 75 13.95 -1.57 -1.59
N ILE A 76 14.04 -2.90 -1.51
CA ILE A 76 15.22 -3.61 -0.98
C ILE A 76 15.76 -4.55 -2.06
N ASP A 77 17.06 -4.46 -2.35
CA ASP A 77 17.72 -5.41 -3.25
C ASP A 77 17.86 -6.78 -2.57
N LEU A 78 16.90 -7.67 -2.89
CA LEU A 78 16.85 -9.01 -2.33
C LEU A 78 17.96 -9.92 -2.84
N ASP A 79 18.39 -9.78 -4.09
CA ASP A 79 19.44 -10.60 -4.69
C ASP A 79 20.78 -10.32 -4.03
N TYR A 80 21.05 -9.05 -3.76
CA TYR A 80 22.21 -8.67 -2.94
C TYR A 80 22.11 -9.29 -1.54
N CYS A 81 21.00 -9.09 -0.84
CA CYS A 81 20.84 -9.61 0.52
C CYS A 81 21.01 -11.12 0.58
N LYS A 82 20.38 -11.84 -0.35
CA LYS A 82 20.47 -13.30 -0.44
C LYS A 82 21.91 -13.79 -0.68
N SER A 83 22.61 -13.16 -1.62
CA SER A 83 23.98 -13.58 -1.98
C SER A 83 25.01 -13.27 -0.89
N HIS A 84 24.71 -12.32 0.00
CA HIS A 84 25.60 -11.91 1.11
C HIS A 84 25.16 -12.41 2.48
N GLY A 85 24.11 -13.24 2.56
CA GLY A 85 23.62 -13.81 3.83
C GLY A 85 22.99 -12.78 4.76
N VAL A 86 22.47 -11.66 4.21
CA VAL A 86 21.73 -10.65 4.96
C VAL A 86 20.26 -11.06 5.00
N ALA A 87 19.72 -11.27 6.20
CA ALA A 87 18.31 -11.58 6.37
C ALA A 87 17.44 -10.38 5.97
N VAL A 88 16.34 -10.61 5.26
CA VAL A 88 15.32 -9.59 5.02
C VAL A 88 14.02 -10.05 5.66
N THR A 89 13.43 -9.21 6.48
CA THR A 89 12.16 -9.51 7.16
C THR A 89 11.11 -8.43 6.90
N ILE A 90 9.85 -8.85 6.90
CA ILE A 90 8.67 -7.97 6.84
C ILE A 90 7.87 -8.08 8.15
N THR A 91 6.83 -7.26 8.29
CA THR A 91 5.91 -7.33 9.43
C THR A 91 4.55 -7.86 8.97
N PRO A 92 4.40 -9.18 8.79
CA PRO A 92 3.18 -9.75 8.23
C PRO A 92 1.97 -9.47 9.13
N ASN A 93 0.83 -9.18 8.51
CA ASN A 93 -0.46 -8.89 9.17
C ASN A 93 -0.51 -7.61 10.04
N ALA A 94 0.60 -6.92 10.24
CA ALA A 94 0.64 -5.79 11.18
C ALA A 94 -0.20 -4.58 10.73
N ASN A 95 -0.29 -4.34 9.42
CA ASN A 95 -0.99 -3.21 8.83
C ASN A 95 -2.16 -3.61 7.90
N SER A 96 -2.41 -4.89 7.69
CA SER A 96 -3.36 -5.36 6.65
C SER A 96 -4.77 -4.84 6.88
N LEU A 97 -5.23 -4.81 8.14
CA LEU A 97 -6.56 -4.27 8.48
C LEU A 97 -6.62 -2.77 8.20
N SER A 98 -5.62 -1.99 8.64
CA SER A 98 -5.62 -0.54 8.43
C SER A 98 -5.63 -0.16 6.95
N VAL A 99 -4.88 -0.89 6.11
CA VAL A 99 -4.88 -0.66 4.66
C VAL A 99 -6.24 -1.03 4.05
N ALA A 100 -6.87 -2.10 4.51
CA ALA A 100 -8.19 -2.50 4.05
C ALA A 100 -9.28 -1.48 4.43
N GLU A 101 -9.25 -0.98 5.67
CA GLU A 101 -10.13 0.09 6.15
C GLU A 101 -9.95 1.38 5.35
N HIS A 102 -8.71 1.73 5.01
CA HIS A 102 -8.43 2.91 4.20
C HIS A 102 -8.97 2.75 2.77
N ALA A 103 -8.73 1.61 2.11
CA ALA A 103 -9.28 1.32 0.79
C ALA A 103 -10.81 1.37 0.80
N PHE A 104 -11.44 0.79 1.81
CA PHE A 104 -12.89 0.84 1.99
C PHE A 104 -13.40 2.27 2.25
N THR A 105 -12.65 3.08 3.01
CA THR A 105 -12.95 4.50 3.24
C THR A 105 -12.90 5.29 1.95
N LEU A 106 -11.89 5.09 1.10
CA LEU A 106 -11.80 5.73 -0.22
C LEU A 106 -12.99 5.36 -1.10
N MET A 107 -13.39 4.07 -1.12
CA MET A 107 -14.58 3.61 -1.85
C MET A 107 -15.84 4.35 -1.40
N LEU A 108 -16.11 4.39 -0.10
CA LEU A 108 -17.28 5.05 0.46
C LEU A 108 -17.25 6.57 0.25
N THR A 109 -16.11 7.19 0.44
CA THR A 109 -15.95 8.65 0.27
C THR A 109 -16.23 9.07 -1.16
N LEU A 110 -15.74 8.32 -2.16
CA LEU A 110 -16.03 8.54 -3.56
C LEU A 110 -17.49 8.21 -3.90
N ALA A 111 -17.98 7.04 -3.48
CA ALA A 111 -19.37 6.63 -3.76
C ALA A 111 -20.41 7.61 -3.22
N LYS A 112 -20.12 8.27 -2.11
CA LYS A 112 -21.02 9.26 -1.47
C LYS A 112 -20.70 10.71 -1.79
N ASN A 113 -19.68 10.99 -2.61
CA ASN A 113 -19.21 12.36 -2.92
C ASN A 113 -18.95 13.22 -1.67
N ILE A 114 -18.42 12.61 -0.59
CA ILE A 114 -18.33 13.25 0.72
C ILE A 114 -17.51 14.54 0.67
N ILE A 115 -16.35 14.52 0.02
CA ILE A 115 -15.45 15.68 -0.06
C ILE A 115 -16.09 16.81 -0.87
N PRO A 116 -16.49 16.61 -2.16
CA PRO A 116 -17.08 17.69 -2.94
C PRO A 116 -18.32 18.29 -2.29
N VAL A 117 -19.23 17.45 -1.78
CA VAL A 117 -20.48 17.94 -1.13
C VAL A 117 -20.18 18.71 0.16
N SER A 118 -19.19 18.27 0.95
CA SER A 118 -18.77 18.99 2.16
C SER A 118 -18.17 20.34 1.86
N ASP A 119 -17.38 20.45 0.79
CA ASP A 119 -16.76 21.70 0.38
C ASP A 119 -17.81 22.67 -0.19
N GLU A 120 -18.67 22.18 -1.07
CA GLU A 120 -19.78 22.94 -1.63
C GLU A 120 -20.77 23.43 -0.56
N TYR A 121 -21.02 22.63 0.48
CA TYR A 121 -21.87 23.04 1.60
C TYR A 121 -21.33 24.27 2.34
N ARG A 122 -19.99 24.42 2.43
CA ARG A 122 -19.34 25.61 3.00
C ARG A 122 -19.53 26.84 2.14
N GLU A 123 -19.65 26.67 0.81
CA GLU A 123 -19.77 27.77 -0.16
C GLU A 123 -21.22 28.24 -0.35
N ILE A 124 -22.14 27.32 -0.59
CA ILE A 124 -23.53 27.62 -0.99
C ILE A 124 -24.58 27.15 0.02
N GLY A 125 -24.17 26.58 1.15
CA GLY A 125 -25.07 26.15 2.20
C GLY A 125 -25.93 24.96 1.78
N PHE A 126 -27.16 24.86 2.31
CA PHE A 126 -28.03 23.69 2.19
C PHE A 126 -28.40 23.31 0.74
N ALA A 127 -28.20 24.22 -0.22
CA ALA A 127 -28.46 23.94 -1.65
C ALA A 127 -27.54 22.84 -2.21
N ALA A 128 -26.33 22.66 -1.65
CA ALA A 128 -25.36 21.65 -2.06
C ALA A 128 -25.93 20.21 -2.10
N LYS A 129 -26.90 19.90 -1.26
CA LYS A 129 -27.54 18.58 -1.21
C LYS A 129 -28.13 18.08 -2.55
N ASN A 130 -28.36 18.98 -3.50
CA ASN A 130 -29.04 18.67 -4.76
C ASN A 130 -28.04 18.55 -5.94
N HIS A 131 -26.75 18.81 -5.76
CA HIS A 131 -25.82 18.98 -6.87
C HIS A 131 -25.11 17.70 -7.28
N ALA A 132 -24.70 16.86 -6.34
CA ALA A 132 -23.91 15.68 -6.64
C ALA A 132 -24.40 14.46 -5.87
N PRO A 133 -25.48 13.78 -6.33
CA PRO A 133 -25.97 12.60 -5.64
C PRO A 133 -24.91 11.49 -5.63
N GLY A 134 -24.72 10.87 -4.46
CA GLY A 134 -23.90 9.67 -4.33
C GLY A 134 -24.62 8.42 -4.86
N ILE A 135 -23.88 7.32 -4.91
CA ILE A 135 -24.40 5.99 -5.25
C ILE A 135 -24.45 5.08 -4.02
N GLU A 136 -25.33 4.08 -4.05
CA GLU A 136 -25.33 2.99 -3.07
C GLU A 136 -24.31 1.92 -3.49
N MET A 137 -23.61 1.34 -2.53
CA MET A 137 -22.66 0.24 -2.79
C MET A 137 -23.38 -1.12 -2.75
N THR A 138 -24.44 -1.25 -1.94
CA THR A 138 -25.25 -2.48 -1.83
C THR A 138 -25.72 -2.95 -3.22
N GLY A 139 -25.51 -4.24 -3.51
CA GLY A 139 -25.87 -4.85 -4.79
C GLY A 139 -24.93 -4.48 -5.96
N LYS A 140 -23.91 -3.64 -5.75
CA LYS A 140 -22.88 -3.36 -6.74
C LYS A 140 -21.84 -4.49 -6.79
N THR A 141 -21.10 -4.55 -7.89
CA THR A 141 -20.04 -5.54 -8.10
C THR A 141 -18.68 -4.94 -7.73
N LEU A 142 -18.00 -5.55 -6.75
CA LEU A 142 -16.60 -5.30 -6.44
C LEU A 142 -15.71 -6.22 -7.29
N GLY A 143 -14.80 -5.64 -8.06
CA GLY A 143 -13.69 -6.34 -8.69
C GLY A 143 -12.45 -6.28 -7.80
N LEU A 144 -12.11 -7.38 -7.16
CA LEU A 144 -10.96 -7.50 -6.27
C LEU A 144 -9.77 -8.11 -7.02
N ILE A 145 -8.70 -7.34 -7.19
CA ILE A 145 -7.46 -7.79 -7.83
C ILE A 145 -6.42 -8.07 -6.75
N GLY A 146 -6.14 -9.37 -6.51
CA GLY A 146 -5.31 -9.85 -5.42
C GLY A 146 -6.09 -10.12 -4.14
N MET A 147 -6.27 -11.40 -3.79
CA MET A 147 -6.96 -11.84 -2.57
C MET A 147 -5.97 -12.31 -1.50
N GLY A 148 -4.91 -11.51 -1.30
CA GLY A 148 -3.95 -11.67 -0.20
C GLY A 148 -4.54 -11.25 1.15
N ARG A 149 -3.68 -10.91 2.11
CA ARG A 149 -4.08 -10.51 3.47
C ARG A 149 -5.02 -9.30 3.49
N ILE A 150 -4.66 -8.25 2.74
CA ILE A 150 -5.46 -7.02 2.64
C ILE A 150 -6.76 -7.30 1.89
N GLY A 151 -6.66 -7.95 0.71
CA GLY A 151 -7.82 -8.25 -0.12
C GLY A 151 -8.90 -9.07 0.62
N LYS A 152 -8.52 -9.99 1.51
CA LYS A 152 -9.46 -10.75 2.34
C LYS A 152 -10.23 -9.86 3.34
N HIS A 153 -9.59 -8.85 3.92
CA HIS A 153 -10.29 -7.89 4.78
C HIS A 153 -11.25 -7.01 3.98
N VAL A 154 -10.81 -6.50 2.82
CA VAL A 154 -11.67 -5.71 1.92
C VAL A 154 -12.86 -6.54 1.44
N LEU A 155 -12.64 -7.80 1.04
CA LEU A 155 -13.70 -8.72 0.66
C LEU A 155 -14.75 -8.83 1.78
N HIS A 156 -14.32 -9.08 3.01
CA HIS A 156 -15.22 -9.19 4.16
C HIS A 156 -16.03 -7.89 4.38
N MET A 157 -15.37 -6.72 4.34
CA MET A 157 -16.07 -5.44 4.50
C MET A 157 -17.10 -5.20 3.40
N CYS A 158 -16.78 -5.49 2.16
CA CYS A 158 -17.65 -5.24 1.02
C CYS A 158 -18.76 -6.29 0.90
N LYS A 159 -18.42 -7.59 1.00
CA LYS A 159 -19.39 -8.68 0.87
C LYS A 159 -20.33 -8.74 2.06
N ASP A 160 -19.75 -8.88 3.27
CA ASP A 160 -20.55 -9.18 4.46
C ASP A 160 -21.09 -7.89 5.13
N GLY A 161 -20.36 -6.75 4.98
CA GLY A 161 -20.77 -5.47 5.56
C GLY A 161 -21.66 -4.62 4.66
N MET A 162 -21.52 -4.73 3.33
CA MET A 162 -22.24 -3.88 2.37
C MET A 162 -23.09 -4.66 1.37
N ASP A 163 -23.19 -5.98 1.49
CA ASP A 163 -23.96 -6.85 0.60
C ASP A 163 -23.62 -6.64 -0.89
N MET A 164 -22.34 -6.52 -1.19
CA MET A 164 -21.83 -6.39 -2.56
C MET A 164 -21.59 -7.77 -3.19
N HIS A 165 -21.77 -7.85 -4.51
CA HIS A 165 -21.27 -8.98 -5.28
C HIS A 165 -19.76 -8.85 -5.45
N VAL A 166 -19.00 -9.89 -5.12
CA VAL A 166 -17.53 -9.85 -5.22
C VAL A 166 -17.05 -10.83 -6.27
N ILE A 167 -16.31 -10.33 -7.25
CA ILE A 167 -15.55 -11.09 -8.23
C ILE A 167 -14.06 -10.87 -8.00
N VAL A 168 -13.27 -11.94 -8.04
CA VAL A 168 -11.85 -11.92 -7.69
C VAL A 168 -11.01 -12.36 -8.88
N TYR A 169 -9.98 -11.60 -9.19
CA TYR A 169 -8.88 -12.00 -10.05
C TYR A 169 -7.61 -12.15 -9.22
N ASP A 170 -7.11 -13.36 -9.10
CA ASP A 170 -5.83 -13.69 -8.46
C ASP A 170 -5.32 -15.00 -9.07
N PRO A 171 -4.25 -14.97 -9.89
CA PRO A 171 -3.76 -16.16 -10.56
C PRO A 171 -3.10 -17.19 -9.62
N TYR A 172 -2.82 -16.81 -8.38
CA TYR A 172 -2.09 -17.63 -7.41
C TYR A 172 -2.98 -18.38 -6.42
N ILE A 173 -4.30 -18.16 -6.46
CA ILE A 173 -5.25 -18.86 -5.61
C ILE A 173 -6.08 -19.85 -6.41
N SER A 174 -6.36 -21.01 -5.81
CA SER A 174 -7.22 -22.04 -6.41
C SER A 174 -8.68 -21.93 -5.97
N GLU A 175 -8.94 -21.37 -4.79
CA GLU A 175 -10.24 -21.35 -4.15
C GLU A 175 -10.60 -19.96 -3.63
N VAL A 176 -11.89 -19.68 -3.62
CA VAL A 176 -12.48 -18.46 -3.04
C VAL A 176 -13.56 -18.83 -2.04
N PRO A 177 -13.88 -17.95 -1.06
CA PRO A 177 -14.97 -18.19 -0.11
C PRO A 177 -16.33 -18.36 -0.79
N GLU A 178 -17.25 -19.01 -0.11
CA GLU A 178 -18.64 -19.16 -0.56
C GLU A 178 -19.29 -17.80 -0.88
N GLY A 179 -20.00 -17.73 -2.00
CA GLY A 179 -20.65 -16.52 -2.48
C GLY A 179 -19.69 -15.48 -3.09
N VAL A 180 -18.45 -15.87 -3.35
CA VAL A 180 -17.45 -15.09 -4.12
C VAL A 180 -17.20 -15.80 -5.45
N GLU A 181 -17.09 -15.05 -6.52
CA GLU A 181 -16.79 -15.58 -7.85
C GLU A 181 -15.31 -15.35 -8.19
N LYS A 182 -14.60 -16.42 -8.59
CA LYS A 182 -13.26 -16.28 -9.16
C LYS A 182 -13.35 -16.19 -10.68
N VAL A 183 -12.66 -15.22 -11.27
CA VAL A 183 -12.49 -15.09 -12.72
C VAL A 183 -11.00 -15.29 -13.08
N ASP A 184 -10.75 -15.93 -14.22
CA ASP A 184 -9.40 -16.16 -14.71
C ASP A 184 -8.97 -15.15 -15.78
N ASP A 185 -9.91 -14.33 -16.29
CA ASP A 185 -9.64 -13.21 -17.21
C ASP A 185 -9.85 -11.86 -16.48
N LEU A 186 -8.77 -11.10 -16.34
CA LEU A 186 -8.83 -9.75 -15.77
C LEU A 186 -9.77 -8.84 -16.56
N SER A 187 -9.83 -9.01 -17.87
CA SER A 187 -10.70 -8.19 -18.74
C SER A 187 -12.19 -8.44 -18.44
N GLU A 188 -12.55 -9.64 -18.04
CA GLU A 188 -13.91 -9.97 -17.59
C GLU A 188 -14.25 -9.23 -16.29
N LEU A 189 -13.36 -9.27 -15.30
CA LEU A 189 -13.53 -8.54 -14.05
C LEU A 189 -13.75 -7.04 -14.31
N LEU A 190 -12.90 -6.42 -15.13
CA LEU A 190 -12.96 -4.98 -15.41
C LEU A 190 -14.27 -4.55 -16.06
N ARG A 191 -14.82 -5.36 -16.99
CA ARG A 191 -16.11 -5.04 -17.64
C ARG A 191 -17.30 -5.15 -16.69
N ARG A 192 -17.23 -6.02 -15.67
CA ARG A 192 -18.33 -6.33 -14.76
C ARG A 192 -18.34 -5.46 -13.51
N ALA A 193 -17.17 -5.05 -13.05
CA ALA A 193 -17.02 -4.34 -11.78
C ALA A 193 -17.59 -2.92 -11.83
N ASP A 194 -18.24 -2.51 -10.75
CA ASP A 194 -18.62 -1.12 -10.47
C ASP A 194 -17.54 -0.42 -9.64
N ILE A 195 -16.78 -1.18 -8.88
CA ILE A 195 -15.61 -0.71 -8.12
C ILE A 195 -14.49 -1.72 -8.34
N VAL A 196 -13.32 -1.26 -8.75
CA VAL A 196 -12.11 -2.08 -8.89
C VAL A 196 -11.13 -1.67 -7.80
N THR A 197 -10.57 -2.64 -7.06
CA THR A 197 -9.61 -2.38 -5.99
C THR A 197 -8.39 -3.29 -6.12
N LEU A 198 -7.19 -2.66 -5.98
CA LEU A 198 -5.91 -3.30 -6.22
C LEU A 198 -5.23 -3.66 -4.91
N HIS A 199 -4.90 -4.95 -4.73
CA HIS A 199 -4.22 -5.49 -3.55
C HIS A 199 -3.16 -6.54 -3.92
N CYS A 200 -2.70 -6.52 -5.18
CA CYS A 200 -1.60 -7.36 -5.65
C CYS A 200 -0.24 -6.73 -5.37
N LEU A 201 0.83 -7.54 -5.42
CA LEU A 201 2.20 -7.05 -5.33
C LEU A 201 2.63 -6.37 -6.65
N LEU A 202 3.59 -5.46 -6.57
CA LEU A 202 4.27 -4.94 -7.74
C LEU A 202 5.36 -5.94 -8.16
N THR A 203 5.23 -6.43 -9.37
CA THR A 203 6.18 -7.31 -10.07
C THR A 203 6.27 -6.86 -11.52
N ASP A 204 7.14 -7.46 -12.31
CA ASP A 204 7.19 -7.18 -13.76
C ASP A 204 5.86 -7.51 -14.45
N GLU A 205 5.13 -8.52 -13.97
CA GLU A 205 3.83 -8.93 -14.51
C GLU A 205 2.69 -7.97 -14.13
N THR A 206 2.80 -7.31 -12.98
CA THR A 206 1.76 -6.40 -12.46
C THR A 206 2.08 -4.92 -12.71
N ARG A 207 3.27 -4.60 -13.21
CA ARG A 207 3.63 -3.25 -13.64
C ARG A 207 2.74 -2.84 -14.80
N LYS A 208 2.05 -1.69 -14.66
CA LYS A 208 1.02 -1.21 -15.58
C LYS A 208 -0.05 -2.26 -15.88
N LEU A 209 -0.38 -3.08 -14.88
CA LEU A 209 -1.47 -4.05 -15.00
C LEU A 209 -2.79 -3.37 -15.38
N ILE A 210 -3.01 -2.15 -14.93
CA ILE A 210 -4.15 -1.32 -15.33
C ILE A 210 -3.63 -0.24 -16.29
N ASP A 211 -3.49 -0.63 -17.54
CA ASP A 211 -3.08 0.21 -18.65
C ASP A 211 -4.28 0.90 -19.33
N ARG A 212 -4.00 1.66 -20.40
CA ARG A 212 -5.01 2.37 -21.19
C ARG A 212 -6.10 1.44 -21.73
N GLU A 213 -5.72 0.27 -22.24
CA GLU A 213 -6.67 -0.67 -22.84
C GLU A 213 -7.60 -1.26 -21.77
N ARG A 214 -7.04 -1.59 -20.63
CA ARG A 214 -7.79 -2.14 -19.50
C ARG A 214 -8.66 -1.09 -18.81
N LEU A 215 -8.21 0.16 -18.70
CA LEU A 215 -9.06 1.28 -18.25
C LEU A 215 -10.26 1.47 -19.19
N ALA A 216 -10.08 1.30 -20.48
CA ALA A 216 -11.17 1.41 -21.45
C ALA A 216 -12.22 0.28 -21.35
N LEU A 217 -11.91 -0.84 -20.69
CA LEU A 217 -12.85 -1.93 -20.43
C LEU A 217 -13.74 -1.64 -19.21
N MET A 218 -13.33 -0.76 -18.32
CA MET A 218 -14.11 -0.41 -17.13
C MET A 218 -15.38 0.33 -17.51
N LYS A 219 -16.41 0.20 -16.67
CA LYS A 219 -17.64 0.97 -16.85
C LYS A 219 -17.34 2.47 -16.66
N PRO A 220 -17.97 3.37 -17.43
CA PRO A 220 -17.80 4.82 -17.21
C PRO A 220 -18.24 5.27 -15.80
N THR A 221 -19.10 4.49 -15.16
CA THR A 221 -19.55 4.73 -13.78
C THR A 221 -18.66 4.07 -12.72
N ALA A 222 -17.59 3.37 -13.12
CA ALA A 222 -16.76 2.63 -12.18
C ALA A 222 -15.80 3.53 -11.40
N LEU A 223 -15.42 3.05 -10.22
CA LEU A 223 -14.38 3.63 -9.37
C LEU A 223 -13.15 2.73 -9.37
N LEU A 224 -11.95 3.32 -9.38
CA LEU A 224 -10.68 2.61 -9.23
C LEU A 224 -10.04 2.97 -7.89
N ILE A 225 -9.66 1.97 -7.11
CA ILE A 225 -9.00 2.16 -5.80
C ILE A 225 -7.62 1.50 -5.84
N ASN A 226 -6.58 2.27 -5.53
CA ASN A 226 -5.22 1.75 -5.44
C ASN A 226 -4.57 2.10 -4.09
N CYS A 227 -4.47 1.11 -3.22
CA CYS A 227 -3.70 1.14 -1.97
C CYS A 227 -2.55 0.10 -2.00
N ALA A 228 -2.15 -0.34 -3.20
CA ALA A 228 -1.07 -1.31 -3.39
C ALA A 228 0.25 -0.62 -3.77
N ARG A 229 0.46 -0.34 -5.06
CA ARG A 229 1.62 0.40 -5.58
C ARG A 229 1.21 1.26 -6.78
N GLY A 230 1.76 2.48 -6.89
CA GLY A 230 1.50 3.41 -8.00
C GLY A 230 1.74 2.78 -9.38
N PRO A 231 2.93 2.19 -9.63
CA PRO A 231 3.28 1.61 -10.93
C PRO A 231 2.40 0.44 -11.40
N ILE A 232 1.46 -0.07 -10.61
CA ILE A 232 0.47 -1.07 -11.07
C ILE A 232 -0.53 -0.43 -12.05
N VAL A 233 -0.72 0.87 -11.97
CA VAL A 233 -1.58 1.65 -12.86
C VAL A 233 -0.72 2.50 -13.78
N ASP A 234 -1.08 2.61 -15.05
CA ASP A 234 -0.55 3.64 -15.94
C ASP A 234 -1.20 4.97 -15.55
N GLU A 235 -0.50 5.78 -14.74
CA GLU A 235 -1.04 7.02 -14.17
C GLU A 235 -1.45 8.02 -15.26
N ALA A 236 -0.66 8.14 -16.35
CA ALA A 236 -1.00 9.03 -17.44
C ALA A 236 -2.30 8.60 -18.15
N ALA A 237 -2.49 7.32 -18.36
CA ALA A 237 -3.72 6.77 -18.94
C ALA A 237 -4.92 6.92 -17.98
N LEU A 238 -4.70 6.80 -16.67
CA LEU A 238 -5.73 7.02 -15.65
C LEU A 238 -6.19 8.49 -15.65
N ILE A 239 -5.26 9.44 -15.65
CA ILE A 239 -5.56 10.88 -15.72
C ILE A 239 -6.42 11.18 -16.94
N GLU A 240 -6.01 10.71 -18.13
CA GLU A 240 -6.77 10.89 -19.37
C GLU A 240 -8.18 10.28 -19.28
N ALA A 241 -8.33 9.09 -18.69
CA ALA A 241 -9.62 8.45 -18.52
C ALA A 241 -10.56 9.25 -17.60
N LEU A 242 -10.02 9.82 -16.54
CA LEU A 242 -10.77 10.64 -15.58
C LEU A 242 -11.18 11.99 -16.19
N GLU A 243 -10.25 12.69 -16.86
CA GLU A 243 -10.50 13.97 -17.54
C GLU A 243 -11.59 13.86 -18.63
N ASN A 244 -11.60 12.74 -19.33
CA ASN A 244 -12.57 12.48 -20.41
C ASN A 244 -13.87 11.82 -19.91
N GLY A 245 -14.07 11.68 -18.59
CA GLY A 245 -15.27 11.06 -18.02
C GLY A 245 -15.46 9.59 -18.38
N ARG A 246 -14.39 8.88 -18.73
CA ARG A 246 -14.40 7.44 -19.00
C ARG A 246 -14.32 6.59 -17.75
N LEU A 247 -14.04 7.21 -16.62
CA LEU A 247 -14.05 6.63 -15.29
C LEU A 247 -14.71 7.62 -14.32
N ALA A 248 -15.56 7.16 -13.44
CA ALA A 248 -16.30 8.03 -12.52
C ALA A 248 -15.41 8.65 -11.44
N GLY A 249 -14.36 7.96 -11.01
CA GLY A 249 -13.44 8.49 -10.01
C GLY A 249 -12.34 7.51 -9.63
N ALA A 250 -11.34 8.01 -8.91
CA ALA A 250 -10.25 7.20 -8.39
C ALA A 250 -9.86 7.59 -6.95
N GLY A 251 -9.55 6.57 -6.13
CA GLY A 251 -8.98 6.71 -4.79
C GLY A 251 -7.57 6.12 -4.77
N LEU A 252 -6.57 6.97 -4.60
CA LEU A 252 -5.17 6.63 -4.75
C LEU A 252 -4.41 6.93 -3.45
N ASP A 253 -3.97 5.90 -2.76
CA ASP A 253 -3.04 6.08 -1.63
C ASP A 253 -1.58 6.05 -2.08
N VAL A 254 -1.35 5.63 -3.32
CA VAL A 254 -0.03 5.50 -3.96
C VAL A 254 -0.08 6.01 -5.40
N THR A 255 1.03 6.60 -5.87
CA THR A 255 1.16 7.23 -7.20
C THR A 255 2.46 6.83 -7.89
N ASP A 256 2.63 7.21 -9.15
CA ASP A 256 3.87 7.03 -9.91
C ASP A 256 4.17 8.30 -10.73
N PRO A 257 5.13 9.15 -10.28
CA PRO A 257 6.07 8.97 -9.18
C PRO A 257 5.46 9.12 -7.78
N GLU A 258 6.19 8.60 -6.78
CA GLU A 258 5.91 8.83 -5.36
C GLU A 258 7.14 9.50 -4.69
N PRO A 259 6.99 10.69 -4.05
CA PRO A 259 5.74 11.46 -3.90
C PRO A 259 5.22 12.01 -5.24
N VAL A 260 3.88 12.17 -5.30
CA VAL A 260 3.23 12.81 -6.45
C VAL A 260 3.71 14.26 -6.62
N ALA A 261 3.90 14.70 -7.87
CA ALA A 261 4.33 16.06 -8.15
C ALA A 261 3.28 17.09 -7.65
N PRO A 262 3.70 18.21 -7.05
CA PRO A 262 2.76 19.21 -6.51
C PRO A 262 1.80 19.84 -7.54
N ASP A 263 2.17 19.83 -8.81
CA ASP A 263 1.38 20.33 -9.95
C ASP A 263 0.63 19.23 -10.70
N SER A 264 0.63 18.00 -10.19
CA SER A 264 -0.04 16.86 -10.81
C SER A 264 -1.50 17.17 -11.14
N PRO A 265 -1.98 16.79 -12.33
CA PRO A 265 -3.39 16.91 -12.70
C PRO A 265 -4.33 16.18 -11.72
N LEU A 266 -3.88 15.12 -11.05
CA LEU A 266 -4.66 14.38 -10.06
C LEU A 266 -5.24 15.28 -8.97
N PHE A 267 -4.53 16.33 -8.55
CA PHE A 267 -5.01 17.28 -7.53
C PHE A 267 -6.08 18.26 -8.04
N LYS A 268 -6.28 18.35 -9.35
CA LYS A 268 -7.26 19.24 -9.98
C LYS A 268 -8.57 18.55 -10.32
N LEU A 269 -8.61 17.22 -10.23
CA LEU A 269 -9.77 16.40 -10.56
C LEU A 269 -10.68 16.26 -9.35
N PRO A 270 -11.94 16.76 -9.40
CA PRO A 270 -12.85 16.72 -8.26
C PRO A 270 -13.33 15.32 -7.87
N ASN A 271 -13.16 14.36 -8.77
CA ASN A 271 -13.51 12.96 -8.62
C ASN A 271 -12.31 12.07 -8.26
N VAL A 272 -11.21 12.68 -7.80
CA VAL A 272 -10.00 11.95 -7.38
C VAL A 272 -9.68 12.28 -5.92
N ILE A 273 -9.35 11.25 -5.15
CA ILE A 273 -8.82 11.38 -3.80
C ILE A 273 -7.41 10.82 -3.82
N VAL A 274 -6.42 11.64 -3.45
CA VAL A 274 -5.02 11.22 -3.29
C VAL A 274 -4.62 11.33 -1.83
N THR A 275 -4.06 10.26 -1.27
CA THR A 275 -3.48 10.25 0.08
C THR A 275 -2.00 9.84 0.02
N PRO A 276 -1.13 10.38 0.89
CA PRO A 276 0.32 10.28 0.76
C PRO A 276 0.88 8.97 1.34
N HIS A 277 0.50 7.81 0.80
CA HIS A 277 0.84 6.47 1.29
C HIS A 277 0.46 6.32 2.78
N TYR A 278 -0.75 6.75 3.08
CA TYR A 278 -1.27 6.94 4.43
C TYR A 278 -2.05 5.73 4.95
N ALA A 279 -2.44 4.82 4.07
CA ALA A 279 -3.28 3.66 4.39
C ALA A 279 -2.80 2.84 5.62
N PRO A 280 -1.49 2.60 5.84
CA PRO A 280 -1.02 1.91 7.03
C PRO A 280 -0.89 2.81 8.28
N THR A 281 -1.18 4.11 8.20
CA THR A 281 -0.87 5.09 9.25
C THR A 281 -2.02 5.21 10.26
N THR A 282 -2.18 4.18 11.07
CA THR A 282 -3.03 4.21 12.27
C THR A 282 -2.17 3.99 13.52
N VAL A 283 -2.64 4.43 14.68
CA VAL A 283 -1.91 4.25 15.96
C VAL A 283 -1.62 2.78 16.23
N GLU A 284 -2.60 1.93 15.99
CA GLU A 284 -2.51 0.49 16.21
C GLU A 284 -1.54 -0.17 15.23
N SER A 285 -1.62 0.20 13.95
CA SER A 285 -0.72 -0.31 12.92
C SER A 285 0.72 0.12 13.18
N ALA A 286 0.96 1.41 13.44
CA ALA A 286 2.29 1.95 13.71
C ALA A 286 2.95 1.23 14.91
N THR A 287 2.17 1.00 15.97
CA THR A 287 2.63 0.26 17.15
C THR A 287 3.00 -1.18 16.79
N ARG A 288 2.11 -1.92 16.11
CA ARG A 288 2.36 -3.33 15.74
C ARG A 288 3.55 -3.47 14.80
N VAL A 289 3.61 -2.65 13.74
CA VAL A 289 4.67 -2.71 12.73
C VAL A 289 6.02 -2.42 13.36
N SER A 290 6.14 -1.35 14.14
CA SER A 290 7.39 -0.95 14.79
C SER A 290 7.86 -2.00 15.79
N LYS A 291 6.93 -2.58 16.56
CA LYS A 291 7.22 -3.66 17.51
C LYS A 291 7.78 -4.90 16.82
N ILE A 292 7.05 -5.43 15.81
CA ILE A 292 7.46 -6.65 15.09
C ILE A 292 8.78 -6.43 14.37
N ALA A 293 8.99 -5.26 13.76
CA ALA A 293 10.26 -4.96 13.09
C ALA A 293 11.45 -4.99 14.06
N ALA A 294 11.29 -4.45 15.27
CA ALA A 294 12.32 -4.49 16.29
C ALA A 294 12.53 -5.92 16.85
N GLU A 295 11.46 -6.67 17.07
CA GLU A 295 11.53 -8.08 17.50
C GLU A 295 12.27 -8.94 16.48
N ASN A 296 12.05 -8.72 15.18
CA ASN A 296 12.77 -9.39 14.10
C ASN A 296 14.28 -9.10 14.15
N ILE A 297 14.66 -7.85 14.36
CA ILE A 297 16.07 -7.46 14.51
C ILE A 297 16.68 -8.19 15.70
N ASN A 298 16.03 -8.14 16.87
CA ASN A 298 16.51 -8.82 18.07
C ASN A 298 16.66 -10.33 17.86
N ALA A 299 15.69 -10.97 17.19
CA ALA A 299 15.71 -12.40 16.90
C ALA A 299 16.93 -12.78 16.04
N VAL A 300 17.13 -12.09 14.90
CA VAL A 300 18.27 -12.39 14.01
C VAL A 300 19.61 -12.13 14.69
N LEU A 301 19.75 -11.03 15.43
CA LEU A 301 20.98 -10.72 16.16
C LEU A 301 21.29 -11.73 17.29
N ALA A 302 20.26 -12.39 17.83
CA ALA A 302 20.39 -13.47 18.80
C ALA A 302 20.54 -14.87 18.16
N GLY A 303 20.58 -14.98 16.83
CA GLY A 303 20.65 -16.26 16.11
C GLY A 303 19.34 -17.06 16.13
N GLN A 304 18.21 -16.37 16.35
CA GLN A 304 16.87 -16.94 16.36
C GLN A 304 16.15 -16.66 15.04
N GLU A 305 15.14 -17.47 14.73
CA GLU A 305 14.33 -17.29 13.52
C GLU A 305 13.33 -16.13 13.71
N PRO A 306 13.36 -15.10 12.84
CA PRO A 306 12.43 -13.97 12.90
C PRO A 306 11.07 -14.30 12.28
N VAL A 307 10.06 -13.51 12.60
CA VAL A 307 8.76 -13.58 11.93
C VAL A 307 8.83 -12.87 10.57
N GLY A 308 8.22 -13.46 9.54
CA GLY A 308 8.11 -12.81 8.21
C GLY A 308 9.42 -12.70 7.45
N ARG A 309 10.32 -13.68 7.62
CA ARG A 309 11.54 -13.80 6.83
C ARG A 309 11.23 -13.98 5.35
N ILE A 310 11.93 -13.22 4.51
CA ILE A 310 11.84 -13.29 3.03
C ILE A 310 13.10 -13.94 2.46
N VAL A 311 14.26 -13.58 3.01
CA VAL A 311 15.58 -14.13 2.66
C VAL A 311 16.32 -14.55 3.91
#